data_313b561d0da49370ea4e2955db73d764
#
_entry.id   313b561d0da49370ea4e2955db73d764
#
_cell.length_a   1.000
_cell.length_b   1.000
_cell.length_c   1.000
_cell.angle_alpha   90.00
_cell.angle_beta   90.00
_cell.angle_gamma   90.00
#
_symmetry.space_group_name_H-M   'P 1'
#
loop_
_entity.id
_entity.type
_entity.pdbx_description
1 polymer ?
#
loop_
_entity_poly.entity_id
_entity_poly.type
_entity_poly.pdbx_seq_one_letter_code
_entity_poly.pdbx_strand_id
1 'polypeptide(L)'
;MMKLFSRHNTALVFALFVACVIGCKSSGTSTSKTNETSSTTKTTSSTTSSTKTAPPDIAGKYSVVGTNANGSAYKGDLEVIKHGDVYQFRWSGGASYDGVGVQLGDVIAVAFTTGENGKGCGVVDYNITDDGATLDGKWGYWGTDESGTEKAKRTIGTGLIGEYDATGTNPDGKQYKVQIAVLPAGSGYKFAWSNNTEGFGIRRGDNIAVGIGGTRCGFVSYEVKSDGTLDGVWGGYGSEKTGTEKATKQ
;
A
#
# COMPACT_ATOMS: atom_id res chain seq x y z
N MET A 1 48.81 -1.70 9.30
CA MET A 1 48.86 -0.91 8.05
C MET A 1 47.49 -0.38 7.79
N MET A 2 47.26 0.88 8.14
CA MET A 2 45.96 1.59 8.03
C MET A 2 45.91 2.24 6.68
N LYS A 3 44.84 1.96 5.85
CA LYS A 3 44.54 2.76 4.65
C LYS A 3 43.30 3.60 4.91
N LEU A 4 43.52 4.91 5.00
CA LEU A 4 42.50 5.94 4.95
C LEU A 4 41.83 5.90 3.56
N PHE A 5 40.49 5.92 3.54
CA PHE A 5 39.72 6.26 2.34
C PHE A 5 39.06 7.62 2.51
N SER A 6 39.37 8.47 1.57
CA SER A 6 38.99 9.86 1.39
C SER A 6 37.48 10.03 1.18
N ARG A 7 36.91 10.99 1.90
CA ARG A 7 35.54 11.49 1.70
C ARG A 7 35.51 12.42 0.47
N HIS A 8 34.70 12.08 -0.51
CA HIS A 8 34.34 13.04 -1.56
C HIS A 8 32.98 13.64 -1.24
N ASN A 9 33.00 14.93 -0.86
CA ASN A 9 31.83 15.80 -0.77
C ASN A 9 31.43 16.18 -2.21
N THR A 10 30.25 15.77 -2.65
CA THR A 10 29.63 16.31 -3.87
C THR A 10 28.55 17.29 -3.44
N ALA A 11 28.86 18.57 -3.53
CA ALA A 11 27.90 19.65 -3.35
C ALA A 11 27.01 19.74 -4.61
N LEU A 12 25.69 19.54 -4.45
CA LEU A 12 24.71 19.76 -5.52
C LEU A 12 24.25 21.22 -5.45
N VAL A 13 24.57 21.96 -6.51
CA VAL A 13 24.16 23.36 -6.72
C VAL A 13 22.74 23.35 -7.28
N PHE A 14 21.78 23.91 -6.53
CA PHE A 14 20.43 24.18 -7.03
C PHE A 14 20.44 25.54 -7.75
N ALA A 15 20.16 25.52 -9.05
CA ALA A 15 19.91 26.71 -9.84
C ALA A 15 18.42 27.11 -9.74
N LEU A 16 18.15 28.27 -9.14
CA LEU A 16 16.84 28.92 -9.13
C LEU A 16 16.54 29.49 -10.54
N PHE A 17 15.46 29.06 -11.17
CA PHE A 17 14.85 29.78 -12.28
C PHE A 17 13.62 30.55 -11.78
N VAL A 18 13.74 31.87 -11.74
CA VAL A 18 12.63 32.83 -11.56
C VAL A 18 12.10 33.17 -12.95
N ALA A 19 10.85 32.87 -13.23
CA ALA A 19 10.14 33.39 -14.41
C ALA A 19 9.00 34.30 -13.96
N CYS A 20 9.18 35.61 -14.18
CA CYS A 20 8.12 36.62 -14.12
C CYS A 20 7.20 36.47 -15.33
N VAL A 21 5.90 36.41 -15.13
CA VAL A 21 4.91 36.71 -16.18
C VAL A 21 3.93 37.74 -15.68
N ILE A 22 3.91 38.82 -16.41
CA ILE A 22 3.15 40.08 -16.24
C ILE A 22 1.70 39.84 -16.70
N GLY A 23 0.75 40.52 -16.03
CA GLY A 23 -0.68 40.37 -16.15
C GLY A 23 -1.34 40.80 -17.45
N CYS A 24 -2.62 40.50 -17.55
CA CYS A 24 -3.61 41.32 -18.27
C CYS A 24 -4.97 41.22 -17.58
N LYS A 25 -5.46 42.37 -17.17
CA LYS A 25 -6.84 42.65 -16.74
C LYS A 25 -7.74 42.70 -17.97
N SER A 26 -8.92 42.14 -17.90
CA SER A 26 -10.05 42.54 -18.74
C SER A 26 -11.34 42.48 -17.95
N SER A 27 -11.99 43.64 -17.85
CA SER A 27 -13.30 43.85 -17.27
C SER A 27 -14.40 43.62 -18.33
N GLY A 28 -15.51 43.02 -17.91
CA GLY A 28 -16.69 42.91 -18.74
C GLY A 28 -17.95 42.65 -17.92
N THR A 29 -18.65 43.77 -17.58
CA THR A 29 -19.98 43.79 -16.97
C THR A 29 -21.03 43.48 -18.02
N SER A 30 -21.99 42.59 -17.77
CA SER A 30 -23.35 42.69 -18.34
C SER A 30 -24.36 41.93 -17.49
N THR A 31 -25.30 42.68 -17.02
CA THR A 31 -26.54 42.32 -16.33
C THR A 31 -27.57 41.82 -17.32
N SER A 32 -28.25 40.72 -17.04
CA SER A 32 -29.61 40.45 -17.57
C SER A 32 -30.39 39.56 -16.62
N LYS A 33 -31.47 40.12 -16.07
CA LYS A 33 -32.51 39.41 -15.31
C LYS A 33 -33.46 38.77 -16.28
N THR A 34 -33.79 37.49 -16.11
CA THR A 34 -35.03 36.91 -16.58
C THR A 34 -35.56 35.94 -15.53
N ASN A 35 -36.73 36.25 -15.00
CA ASN A 35 -37.54 35.39 -14.15
C ASN A 35 -38.18 34.31 -15.05
N GLU A 36 -38.00 33.05 -14.70
CA GLU A 36 -38.94 32.00 -15.09
C GLU A 36 -39.23 31.05 -13.96
N THR A 37 -40.50 30.94 -13.66
CA THR A 37 -41.16 30.05 -12.74
C THR A 37 -41.04 28.62 -13.26
N SER A 38 -40.43 27.74 -12.50
CA SER A 38 -40.47 26.30 -12.83
C SER A 38 -40.92 25.47 -11.65
N SER A 39 -41.93 24.72 -11.88
CA SER A 39 -42.63 23.77 -11.07
C SER A 39 -41.71 22.71 -10.47
N THR A 40 -41.83 22.53 -9.16
CA THR A 40 -41.12 21.51 -8.35
C THR A 40 -41.68 20.13 -8.67
N THR A 41 -40.96 19.35 -9.44
CA THR A 41 -41.18 17.90 -9.53
C THR A 41 -40.27 17.23 -8.50
N LYS A 42 -40.87 16.72 -7.45
CA LYS A 42 -40.22 15.99 -6.37
C LYS A 42 -39.83 14.60 -6.88
N THR A 43 -38.60 14.47 -7.43
CA THR A 43 -38.02 13.16 -7.75
C THR A 43 -37.53 12.55 -6.45
N THR A 44 -38.25 11.55 -5.96
CA THR A 44 -37.83 10.71 -4.83
C THR A 44 -36.68 9.82 -5.32
N SER A 45 -35.45 10.24 -5.09
CA SER A 45 -34.30 9.39 -5.27
C SER A 45 -34.26 8.34 -4.17
N SER A 46 -34.63 7.11 -4.50
CA SER A 46 -34.40 5.96 -3.64
C SER A 46 -32.89 5.71 -3.55
N THR A 47 -32.28 6.18 -2.48
CA THR A 47 -30.90 5.83 -2.13
C THR A 47 -30.87 4.35 -1.75
N THR A 48 -30.52 3.50 -2.70
CA THR A 48 -30.21 2.10 -2.43
C THR A 48 -28.91 2.09 -1.63
N SER A 49 -29.04 1.97 -0.31
CA SER A 49 -27.91 1.75 0.61
C SER A 49 -27.35 0.38 0.29
N SER A 50 -26.30 0.29 -0.52
CA SER A 50 -25.56 -0.95 -0.68
C SER A 50 -24.89 -1.27 0.66
N THR A 51 -25.42 -2.22 1.38
CA THR A 51 -24.78 -2.80 2.58
C THR A 51 -23.48 -3.42 2.12
N LYS A 52 -22.36 -2.74 2.35
CA LYS A 52 -21.02 -3.29 2.07
C LYS A 52 -20.87 -4.50 3.01
N THR A 53 -20.97 -5.69 2.44
CA THR A 53 -20.74 -6.95 3.16
C THR A 53 -19.34 -6.88 3.79
N ALA A 54 -19.22 -7.26 5.06
CA ALA A 54 -17.90 -7.36 5.70
C ALA A 54 -17.01 -8.32 4.88
N PRO A 55 -15.72 -8.01 4.72
CA PRO A 55 -14.81 -8.89 4.00
C PRO A 55 -14.76 -10.27 4.67
N PRO A 56 -14.64 -11.36 3.89
CA PRO A 56 -14.61 -12.71 4.44
C PRO A 56 -13.42 -12.91 5.37
N ASP A 57 -13.60 -13.66 6.45
CA ASP A 57 -12.48 -14.07 7.31
C ASP A 57 -11.63 -15.12 6.57
N ILE A 58 -10.35 -14.81 6.47
CA ILE A 58 -9.35 -15.62 5.76
C ILE A 58 -8.59 -16.57 6.68
N ALA A 59 -8.86 -16.59 7.98
CA ALA A 59 -8.20 -17.53 8.88
C ALA A 59 -8.45 -18.99 8.46
N GLY A 60 -7.40 -19.81 8.53
CA GLY A 60 -7.48 -21.23 8.17
C GLY A 60 -6.21 -21.79 7.55
N LYS A 61 -6.32 -23.02 7.05
CA LYS A 61 -5.24 -23.73 6.36
C LYS A 61 -5.49 -23.76 4.86
N TYR A 62 -4.41 -23.66 4.09
CA TYR A 62 -4.45 -23.56 2.64
C TYR A 62 -3.38 -24.46 2.02
N SER A 63 -3.69 -25.06 0.88
CA SER A 63 -2.70 -25.63 -0.02
C SER A 63 -2.23 -24.54 -0.99
N VAL A 64 -0.93 -24.43 -1.17
CA VAL A 64 -0.29 -23.38 -1.96
C VAL A 64 0.32 -23.96 -3.24
N VAL A 65 0.10 -23.29 -4.35
CA VAL A 65 0.84 -23.47 -5.61
C VAL A 65 1.27 -22.09 -6.11
N GLY A 66 2.51 -22.00 -6.61
CA GLY A 66 3.01 -20.71 -7.06
C GLY A 66 4.16 -20.82 -8.04
N THR A 67 4.61 -19.66 -8.51
CA THR A 67 5.80 -19.50 -9.33
C THR A 67 6.75 -18.49 -8.71
N ASN A 68 8.02 -18.81 -8.71
CA ASN A 68 9.08 -17.89 -8.34
C ASN A 68 9.29 -16.82 -9.45
N ALA A 69 9.97 -15.72 -9.11
CA ALA A 69 10.33 -14.67 -10.06
C ALA A 69 11.14 -15.18 -11.29
N ASN A 70 11.83 -16.30 -11.17
CA ASN A 70 12.55 -16.96 -12.26
C ASN A 70 11.67 -17.92 -13.09
N GLY A 71 10.38 -18.02 -12.77
CA GLY A 71 9.41 -18.90 -13.45
C GLY A 71 9.36 -20.35 -12.94
N SER A 72 10.21 -20.75 -11.98
CA SER A 72 10.15 -22.10 -11.40
C SER A 72 8.90 -22.24 -10.50
N ALA A 73 8.18 -23.35 -10.66
CA ALA A 73 7.00 -23.66 -9.85
C ALA A 73 7.40 -24.13 -8.45
N TYR A 74 6.52 -23.84 -7.46
CA TYR A 74 6.61 -24.39 -6.12
C TYR A 74 5.25 -24.78 -5.58
N LYS A 75 5.27 -25.59 -4.51
CA LYS A 75 4.09 -25.99 -3.74
C LYS A 75 4.43 -25.92 -2.26
N GLY A 76 3.42 -25.75 -1.44
CA GLY A 76 3.57 -25.72 0.02
C GLY A 76 2.21 -25.63 0.70
N ASP A 77 2.27 -25.33 1.97
CA ASP A 77 1.11 -25.09 2.81
C ASP A 77 1.21 -23.69 3.40
N LEU A 78 0.06 -23.08 3.67
CA LEU A 78 -0.06 -21.80 4.33
C LEU A 78 -1.08 -21.94 5.47
N GLU A 79 -0.72 -21.50 6.66
CA GLU A 79 -1.63 -21.30 7.77
C GLU A 79 -1.80 -19.80 8.00
N VAL A 80 -3.05 -19.32 8.01
CA VAL A 80 -3.43 -17.94 8.32
C VAL A 80 -4.13 -17.93 9.67
N ILE A 81 -3.55 -17.20 10.62
CA ILE A 81 -4.03 -17.10 11.99
C ILE A 81 -4.47 -15.66 12.24
N LYS A 82 -5.69 -15.48 12.71
CA LYS A 82 -6.21 -14.15 13.03
C LYS A 82 -5.77 -13.72 14.43
N HIS A 83 -5.22 -12.52 14.51
CA HIS A 83 -4.87 -11.83 15.75
C HIS A 83 -5.55 -10.45 15.75
N GLY A 84 -6.74 -10.36 16.33
CA GLY A 84 -7.51 -9.11 16.33
C GLY A 84 -7.74 -8.57 14.92
N ASP A 85 -7.10 -7.45 14.60
CA ASP A 85 -7.19 -6.75 13.32
C ASP A 85 -6.12 -7.15 12.30
N VAL A 86 -5.13 -7.93 12.72
CA VAL A 86 -4.04 -8.41 11.88
C VAL A 86 -4.08 -9.92 11.73
N TYR A 87 -3.34 -10.43 10.75
CA TYR A 87 -3.21 -11.86 10.50
C TYR A 87 -1.75 -12.26 10.54
N GLN A 88 -1.44 -13.42 11.11
CA GLN A 88 -0.16 -14.07 10.93
C GLN A 88 -0.24 -15.07 9.78
N PHE A 89 0.76 -15.05 8.92
CA PHE A 89 0.91 -15.96 7.79
C PHE A 89 2.11 -16.86 8.01
N ARG A 90 1.92 -18.17 7.93
CA ARG A 90 2.98 -19.17 8.11
C ARG A 90 3.00 -20.11 6.91
N TRP A 91 4.06 -20.01 6.12
CA TRP A 91 4.27 -20.92 4.99
C TRP A 91 5.19 -22.07 5.42
N SER A 92 4.90 -23.26 4.90
CA SER A 92 5.64 -24.50 5.15
C SER A 92 5.59 -25.43 3.94
N GLY A 93 6.20 -26.62 4.05
CA GLY A 93 6.21 -27.60 2.94
C GLY A 93 7.32 -27.38 1.91
N GLY A 94 8.23 -26.47 2.20
CA GLY A 94 9.41 -26.10 1.43
C GLY A 94 10.31 -25.24 2.29
N ALA A 95 10.63 -24.02 1.84
CA ALA A 95 11.20 -23.00 2.73
C ALA A 95 10.11 -22.50 3.68
N SER A 96 10.48 -22.25 4.95
CA SER A 96 9.56 -21.70 5.93
C SER A 96 9.64 -20.16 5.91
N TYR A 97 8.47 -19.53 5.93
CA TYR A 97 8.32 -18.09 6.04
C TYR A 97 7.29 -17.75 7.11
N ASP A 98 7.47 -16.61 7.74
CA ASP A 98 6.51 -16.06 8.69
C ASP A 98 6.26 -14.58 8.33
N GLY A 99 5.00 -14.16 8.42
CA GLY A 99 4.60 -12.84 8.00
C GLY A 99 3.42 -12.28 8.77
N VAL A 100 3.18 -11.00 8.55
CA VAL A 100 2.03 -10.26 9.07
C VAL A 100 1.21 -9.71 7.92
N GLY A 101 -0.11 -9.78 8.03
CA GLY A 101 -1.04 -9.27 7.03
C GLY A 101 -2.08 -8.34 7.61
N VAL A 102 -2.53 -7.39 6.79
CA VAL A 102 -3.72 -6.56 7.04
C VAL A 102 -4.67 -6.69 5.88
N GLN A 103 -5.98 -6.69 6.18
CA GLN A 103 -7.02 -6.78 5.17
C GLN A 103 -7.71 -5.43 4.99
N LEU A 104 -7.82 -4.99 3.74
CA LEU A 104 -8.55 -3.80 3.33
C LEU A 104 -9.51 -4.14 2.19
N GLY A 105 -10.78 -4.36 2.52
CA GLY A 105 -11.75 -4.86 1.55
C GLY A 105 -11.50 -6.32 1.18
N ASP A 106 -11.36 -6.59 -0.10
CA ASP A 106 -11.06 -7.89 -0.71
C ASP A 106 -9.57 -8.10 -1.00
N VAL A 107 -8.72 -7.18 -0.56
CA VAL A 107 -7.27 -7.28 -0.69
C VAL A 107 -6.64 -7.53 0.67
N ILE A 108 -5.56 -8.30 0.67
CA ILE A 108 -4.72 -8.53 1.84
C ILE A 108 -3.28 -8.24 1.44
N ALA A 109 -2.70 -7.27 2.10
CA ALA A 109 -1.28 -7.03 2.05
C ALA A 109 -0.57 -7.84 3.12
N VAL A 110 0.53 -8.49 2.79
CA VAL A 110 1.35 -9.27 3.71
C VAL A 110 2.81 -8.87 3.56
N ALA A 111 3.50 -8.69 4.68
CA ALA A 111 4.95 -8.64 4.73
C ALA A 111 5.49 -9.92 5.37
N PHE A 112 6.54 -10.50 4.79
CA PHE A 112 7.09 -11.77 5.25
C PHE A 112 8.63 -11.78 5.27
N THR A 113 9.19 -12.67 6.06
CA THR A 113 10.64 -12.97 6.10
C THR A 113 10.88 -14.47 6.15
N THR A 114 12.08 -14.90 5.80
CA THR A 114 12.50 -16.31 5.93
C THR A 114 12.59 -16.72 7.39
N GLY A 115 12.18 -17.96 7.71
CA GLY A 115 12.22 -18.54 9.05
C GLY A 115 10.87 -18.50 9.75
N GLU A 116 10.86 -18.81 11.04
CA GLU A 116 9.65 -18.94 11.85
C GLU A 116 9.29 -17.64 12.60
N ASN A 117 9.99 -16.55 12.32
CA ASN A 117 9.83 -15.31 13.07
C ASN A 117 9.84 -14.10 12.12
N GLY A 118 8.66 -13.60 11.80
CA GLY A 118 8.44 -12.37 11.02
C GLY A 118 8.81 -11.07 11.75
N LYS A 119 9.47 -11.17 12.89
CA LYS A 119 9.82 -10.03 13.75
C LYS A 119 10.60 -8.95 13.01
N GLY A 120 10.10 -7.72 13.14
CA GLY A 120 10.68 -6.55 12.49
C GLY A 120 10.13 -6.29 11.09
N CYS A 121 9.16 -7.08 10.62
CA CYS A 121 8.36 -6.76 9.45
C CYS A 121 7.04 -6.13 9.87
N GLY A 122 6.64 -5.12 9.13
CA GLY A 122 5.31 -4.53 9.14
C GLY A 122 4.76 -4.54 7.73
N VAL A 123 3.50 -4.20 7.61
CA VAL A 123 2.80 -4.13 6.33
C VAL A 123 1.84 -2.95 6.32
N VAL A 124 1.66 -2.33 5.19
CA VAL A 124 0.56 -1.42 4.93
C VAL A 124 -0.11 -1.79 3.60
N ASP A 125 -1.43 -1.78 3.60
CA ASP A 125 -2.25 -1.83 2.40
C ASP A 125 -2.90 -0.47 2.20
N TYR A 126 -2.70 0.16 1.05
CA TYR A 126 -3.35 1.39 0.69
C TYR A 126 -4.35 1.16 -0.45
N ASN A 127 -5.53 1.71 -0.29
CA ASN A 127 -6.42 2.01 -1.41
C ASN A 127 -5.97 3.33 -2.07
N ILE A 128 -5.82 3.29 -3.38
CA ILE A 128 -5.33 4.40 -4.21
C ILE A 128 -6.53 5.07 -4.87
N THR A 129 -6.68 6.38 -4.68
CA THR A 129 -7.72 7.17 -5.34
C THR A 129 -7.10 8.39 -6.02
N ASP A 130 -7.92 9.08 -6.83
CA ASP A 130 -7.54 10.33 -7.50
C ASP A 130 -6.24 10.21 -8.33
N ASP A 131 -6.12 9.12 -9.10
CA ASP A 131 -4.91 8.79 -9.87
C ASP A 131 -3.63 8.83 -9.01
N GLY A 132 -3.69 8.22 -7.85
CA GLY A 132 -2.57 8.16 -6.92
C GLY A 132 -2.36 9.43 -6.07
N ALA A 133 -3.24 10.43 -6.18
CA ALA A 133 -3.11 11.63 -5.35
C ALA A 133 -3.50 11.39 -3.89
N THR A 134 -4.26 10.34 -3.62
CA THR A 134 -4.66 9.97 -2.26
C THR A 134 -4.39 8.48 -2.02
N LEU A 135 -3.79 8.18 -0.87
CA LEU A 135 -3.59 6.84 -0.34
C LEU A 135 -4.35 6.75 0.98
N ASP A 136 -5.21 5.75 1.13
CA ASP A 136 -5.98 5.50 2.35
C ASP A 136 -5.68 4.08 2.83
N GLY A 137 -4.97 3.94 3.94
CA GLY A 137 -4.31 2.71 4.34
C GLY A 137 -4.61 2.20 5.72
N LYS A 138 -4.41 0.90 5.84
CA LYS A 138 -4.37 0.14 7.08
C LYS A 138 -3.02 -0.54 7.21
N TRP A 139 -2.40 -0.47 8.40
CA TRP A 139 -1.09 -1.03 8.63
C TRP A 139 -1.02 -1.85 9.91
N GLY A 140 -0.07 -2.77 9.99
CA GLY A 140 0.19 -3.59 11.16
C GLY A 140 1.63 -4.10 11.21
N TYR A 141 2.04 -4.56 12.38
CA TYR A 141 3.36 -5.16 12.58
C TYR A 141 3.24 -6.59 13.09
N TRP A 142 4.25 -7.38 12.79
CA TRP A 142 4.34 -8.73 13.29
C TRP A 142 4.36 -8.76 14.83
N GLY A 143 3.50 -9.61 15.41
CA GLY A 143 3.36 -9.77 16.86
C GLY A 143 2.49 -8.72 17.54
N THR A 144 1.69 -7.96 16.76
CA THR A 144 0.63 -7.10 17.29
C THR A 144 -0.75 -7.65 16.95
N ASP A 145 -1.76 -7.33 17.77
CA ASP A 145 -3.14 -7.74 17.55
C ASP A 145 -3.99 -6.61 16.94
N GLU A 146 -3.48 -5.38 16.98
CA GLU A 146 -4.19 -4.19 16.55
C GLU A 146 -3.50 -3.58 15.33
N SER A 147 -4.30 -2.92 14.50
CA SER A 147 -3.85 -2.20 13.32
C SER A 147 -3.93 -0.69 13.51
N GLY A 148 -3.06 0.04 12.81
CA GLY A 148 -3.18 1.48 12.65
C GLY A 148 -3.77 1.84 11.29
N THR A 149 -4.04 3.13 11.11
CA THR A 149 -4.50 3.71 9.85
C THR A 149 -3.56 4.82 9.40
N GLU A 150 -3.46 5.03 8.10
CA GLU A 150 -2.70 6.14 7.52
C GLU A 150 -3.39 6.66 6.28
N LYS A 151 -3.52 7.98 6.18
CA LYS A 151 -4.03 8.66 5.00
C LYS A 151 -3.00 9.64 4.49
N ALA A 152 -2.60 9.49 3.24
CA ALA A 152 -1.59 10.32 2.60
C ALA A 152 -2.18 11.07 1.41
N LYS A 153 -1.79 12.34 1.26
CA LYS A 153 -2.15 13.19 0.14
C LYS A 153 -0.88 13.66 -0.56
N ARG A 154 -0.82 13.45 -1.88
CA ARG A 154 0.32 13.86 -2.68
C ARG A 154 0.47 15.38 -2.71
N THR A 155 1.68 15.84 -2.48
CA THR A 155 2.08 17.26 -2.54
C THR A 155 2.92 17.56 -3.78
N ILE A 156 3.74 16.61 -4.22
CA ILE A 156 4.62 16.73 -5.39
C ILE A 156 4.58 15.42 -6.17
N GLY A 157 4.60 15.47 -7.50
CA GLY A 157 4.68 14.30 -8.37
C GLY A 157 3.43 14.02 -9.19
N THR A 158 3.36 12.85 -9.83
CA THR A 158 2.26 12.42 -10.71
C THR A 158 2.00 10.92 -10.55
N GLY A 159 0.76 10.48 -10.77
CA GLY A 159 0.38 9.10 -10.53
C GLY A 159 0.67 8.70 -9.09
N LEU A 160 1.29 7.55 -8.88
CA LEU A 160 1.69 7.09 -7.54
C LEU A 160 3.06 7.63 -7.11
N ILE A 161 3.88 8.11 -8.04
CA ILE A 161 5.24 8.57 -7.77
C ILE A 161 5.21 10.01 -7.26
N GLY A 162 5.89 10.26 -6.12
CA GLY A 162 5.97 11.61 -5.57
C GLY A 162 6.17 11.67 -4.07
N GLU A 163 5.90 12.85 -3.52
CA GLU A 163 5.94 13.13 -2.09
C GLU A 163 4.52 13.33 -1.58
N TYR A 164 4.28 12.87 -0.36
CA TYR A 164 2.97 12.88 0.29
C TYR A 164 3.10 13.42 1.71
N ASP A 165 2.14 14.21 2.13
CA ASP A 165 1.89 14.46 3.54
C ASP A 165 0.89 13.43 4.06
N ALA A 166 1.27 12.70 5.10
CA ALA A 166 0.47 11.65 5.69
C ALA A 166 0.10 11.97 7.15
N THR A 167 -1.10 11.55 7.51
CA THR A 167 -1.60 11.54 8.88
C THR A 167 -2.13 10.15 9.19
N GLY A 168 -1.86 9.66 10.38
CA GLY A 168 -2.30 8.34 10.77
C GLY A 168 -2.70 8.26 12.23
N THR A 169 -3.23 7.10 12.58
CA THR A 169 -3.58 6.74 13.95
C THR A 169 -2.89 5.42 14.29
N ASN A 170 -2.11 5.43 15.35
CA ASN A 170 -1.48 4.24 15.89
C ASN A 170 -2.53 3.31 16.52
N PRO A 171 -2.22 2.02 16.75
CA PRO A 171 -3.11 1.09 17.44
C PRO A 171 -3.58 1.59 18.81
N ASP A 172 -2.74 2.33 19.55
CA ASP A 172 -3.07 2.94 20.84
C ASP A 172 -3.98 4.21 20.73
N GLY A 173 -4.46 4.54 19.52
CA GLY A 173 -5.31 5.69 19.23
C GLY A 173 -4.57 7.01 19.07
N LYS A 174 -3.25 7.07 19.29
CA LYS A 174 -2.48 8.30 19.12
C LYS A 174 -2.29 8.63 17.65
N GLN A 175 -2.56 9.89 17.32
CA GLN A 175 -2.34 10.41 15.97
C GLN A 175 -0.87 10.75 15.73
N TYR A 176 -0.45 10.59 14.49
CA TYR A 176 0.87 10.99 14.01
C TYR A 176 0.78 11.70 12.66
N LYS A 177 1.88 12.38 12.30
CA LYS A 177 2.09 12.97 10.98
C LYS A 177 3.46 12.53 10.47
N VAL A 178 3.55 12.27 9.18
CA VAL A 178 4.78 11.82 8.54
C VAL A 178 4.74 12.25 7.07
N GLN A 179 5.90 12.40 6.45
CA GLN A 179 6.03 12.55 5.00
C GLN A 179 6.42 11.21 4.40
N ILE A 180 5.94 10.94 3.18
CA ILE A 180 6.23 9.72 2.44
C ILE A 180 6.79 10.12 1.08
N ALA A 181 7.92 9.54 0.69
CA ALA A 181 8.41 9.56 -0.68
C ALA A 181 8.12 8.21 -1.34
N VAL A 182 7.48 8.22 -2.51
CA VAL A 182 7.20 7.03 -3.32
C VAL A 182 7.99 7.12 -4.61
N LEU A 183 8.82 6.11 -4.85
CA LEU A 183 9.73 6.02 -5.99
C LEU A 183 9.55 4.68 -6.71
N PRO A 184 9.80 4.60 -8.04
CA PRO A 184 9.83 3.32 -8.73
C PRO A 184 11.00 2.47 -8.24
N ALA A 185 10.81 1.15 -8.09
CA ALA A 185 11.86 0.21 -7.69
C ALA A 185 11.58 -1.17 -8.28
N GLY A 186 12.35 -1.56 -9.31
CA GLY A 186 12.13 -2.79 -10.05
C GLY A 186 10.71 -2.86 -10.62
N SER A 187 10.01 -3.96 -10.37
CA SER A 187 8.61 -4.16 -10.77
C SER A 187 7.58 -3.48 -9.86
N GLY A 188 8.02 -2.79 -8.81
CA GLY A 188 7.16 -2.17 -7.80
C GLY A 188 7.61 -0.77 -7.41
N TYR A 189 7.41 -0.45 -6.14
CA TYR A 189 7.64 0.88 -5.58
C TYR A 189 8.39 0.80 -4.26
N LYS A 190 9.31 1.74 -4.05
CA LYS A 190 9.91 2.02 -2.76
C LYS A 190 9.10 3.11 -2.06
N PHE A 191 8.79 2.88 -0.79
CA PHE A 191 8.24 3.84 0.14
C PHE A 191 9.29 4.22 1.16
N ALA A 192 9.47 5.51 1.42
CA ALA A 192 10.35 6.02 2.47
C ALA A 192 9.58 7.03 3.31
N TRP A 193 9.40 6.71 4.58
CA TRP A 193 8.76 7.60 5.55
C TRP A 193 9.80 8.46 6.27
N SER A 194 9.46 9.69 6.60
CA SER A 194 10.36 10.66 7.24
C SER A 194 10.84 10.26 8.65
N ASN A 195 10.26 9.21 9.23
CA ASN A 195 10.70 8.59 10.49
C ASN A 195 11.78 7.50 10.31
N ASN A 196 12.46 7.47 9.16
CA ASN A 196 13.46 6.47 8.77
C ASN A 196 12.91 5.05 8.56
N THR A 197 11.63 4.91 8.32
CA THR A 197 11.02 3.65 7.90
C THR A 197 11.11 3.53 6.38
N GLU A 198 11.38 2.34 5.88
CA GLU A 198 11.38 2.01 4.44
C GLU A 198 10.54 0.76 4.17
N GLY A 199 9.90 0.74 3.02
CA GLY A 199 9.12 -0.40 2.54
C GLY A 199 9.19 -0.56 1.03
N PHE A 200 8.79 -1.74 0.57
CA PHE A 200 8.67 -2.07 -0.85
C PHE A 200 7.34 -2.72 -1.09
N GLY A 201 6.72 -2.37 -2.21
CA GLY A 201 5.38 -2.84 -2.49
C GLY A 201 5.06 -2.95 -3.97
N ILE A 202 3.92 -3.59 -4.22
CA ILE A 202 3.38 -3.80 -5.56
C ILE A 202 1.96 -3.29 -5.63
N ARG A 203 1.66 -2.60 -6.74
CA ARG A 203 0.30 -2.15 -7.04
C ARG A 203 -0.46 -3.25 -7.78
N ARG A 204 -1.70 -3.49 -7.36
CA ARG A 204 -2.71 -4.30 -8.07
C ARG A 204 -4.01 -3.51 -8.15
N GLY A 205 -4.37 -3.10 -9.36
CA GLY A 205 -5.55 -2.23 -9.53
C GLY A 205 -5.42 -0.94 -8.72
N ASP A 206 -6.38 -0.74 -7.82
CA ASP A 206 -6.45 0.44 -6.95
C ASP A 206 -5.88 0.18 -5.53
N ASN A 207 -5.18 -0.93 -5.33
CA ASN A 207 -4.49 -1.23 -4.09
C ASN A 207 -2.97 -1.27 -4.28
N ILE A 208 -2.25 -0.95 -3.22
CA ILE A 208 -0.81 -1.18 -3.13
C ILE A 208 -0.44 -1.79 -1.78
N ALA A 209 0.06 -3.02 -1.83
CA ALA A 209 0.59 -3.74 -0.68
C ALA A 209 2.07 -3.40 -0.50
N VAL A 210 2.46 -2.93 0.68
CA VAL A 210 3.84 -2.52 0.99
C VAL A 210 4.34 -3.28 2.22
N GLY A 211 5.39 -4.08 2.04
CA GLY A 211 6.13 -4.67 3.16
C GLY A 211 7.10 -3.66 3.75
N ILE A 212 7.01 -3.43 5.04
CA ILE A 212 7.86 -2.52 5.83
C ILE A 212 8.97 -3.34 6.52
N GLY A 213 10.18 -2.83 6.53
CA GLY A 213 11.35 -3.49 7.14
C GLY A 213 12.57 -3.54 6.22
N GLY A 214 12.54 -2.75 5.14
CA GLY A 214 13.62 -2.61 4.18
C GLY A 214 13.91 -3.91 3.42
N THR A 215 15.19 -4.22 3.23
CA THR A 215 15.63 -5.39 2.42
C THR A 215 15.33 -6.75 3.07
N ARG A 216 14.93 -6.79 4.34
CA ARG A 216 14.67 -8.03 5.07
C ARG A 216 13.29 -8.61 4.82
N CYS A 217 12.33 -7.77 4.44
CA CYS A 217 10.93 -8.15 4.35
C CYS A 217 10.49 -8.15 2.89
N GLY A 218 10.00 -9.30 2.44
CA GLY A 218 9.24 -9.40 1.21
C GLY A 218 7.80 -8.95 1.41
N PHE A 219 7.05 -8.88 0.33
CA PHE A 219 5.63 -8.52 0.33
C PHE A 219 4.82 -9.50 -0.53
N VAL A 220 3.56 -9.69 -0.16
CA VAL A 220 2.54 -10.33 -1.00
C VAL A 220 1.32 -9.43 -1.04
N SER A 221 0.71 -9.29 -2.22
CA SER A 221 -0.63 -8.74 -2.38
C SER A 221 -1.57 -9.86 -2.81
N TYR A 222 -2.50 -10.26 -1.95
CA TYR A 222 -3.54 -11.23 -2.27
C TYR A 222 -4.87 -10.54 -2.57
N GLU A 223 -5.54 -11.01 -3.59
CA GLU A 223 -6.97 -10.79 -3.80
C GLU A 223 -7.74 -11.97 -3.22
N VAL A 224 -8.72 -11.69 -2.37
CA VAL A 224 -9.60 -12.69 -1.78
C VAL A 224 -10.76 -12.94 -2.72
N LYS A 225 -10.81 -14.14 -3.27
CA LYS A 225 -11.89 -14.55 -4.18
C LYS A 225 -13.13 -14.96 -3.38
N SER A 226 -14.30 -14.94 -4.04
CA SER A 226 -15.58 -15.30 -3.43
C SER A 226 -15.64 -16.74 -2.90
N ASP A 227 -14.80 -17.63 -3.40
CA ASP A 227 -14.64 -19.01 -2.95
C ASP A 227 -13.63 -19.16 -1.79
N GLY A 228 -13.10 -18.05 -1.28
CA GLY A 228 -12.08 -18.03 -0.23
C GLY A 228 -10.65 -18.30 -0.70
N THR A 229 -10.43 -18.48 -2.00
CA THR A 229 -9.10 -18.58 -2.58
C THR A 229 -8.36 -17.25 -2.43
N LEU A 230 -7.07 -17.31 -2.09
CA LEU A 230 -6.17 -16.16 -2.10
C LEU A 230 -5.33 -16.21 -3.38
N ASP A 231 -5.46 -15.21 -4.23
CA ASP A 231 -4.71 -15.07 -5.48
C ASP A 231 -3.66 -13.97 -5.31
N GLY A 232 -2.38 -14.36 -5.25
CA GLY A 232 -1.28 -13.53 -4.81
C GLY A 232 -0.23 -13.22 -5.86
N VAL A 233 0.35 -12.03 -5.73
CA VAL A 233 1.60 -11.63 -6.37
C VAL A 233 2.58 -11.21 -5.29
N TRP A 234 3.81 -11.71 -5.34
CA TRP A 234 4.81 -11.47 -4.31
C TRP A 234 6.16 -11.04 -4.87
N GLY A 235 6.93 -10.39 -4.03
CA GLY A 235 8.26 -9.90 -4.38
C GLY A 235 9.04 -9.43 -3.15
N GLY A 236 10.19 -8.86 -3.40
CA GLY A 236 11.04 -8.27 -2.40
C GLY A 236 11.68 -6.98 -2.90
N TYR A 237 12.61 -6.47 -2.11
CA TYR A 237 13.34 -5.24 -2.42
C TYR A 237 13.98 -5.29 -3.80
N GLY A 238 13.61 -4.33 -4.66
CA GLY A 238 14.24 -4.15 -5.98
C GLY A 238 14.05 -5.31 -6.95
N SER A 239 13.10 -6.23 -6.69
CA SER A 239 12.81 -7.34 -7.60
C SER A 239 12.37 -6.82 -8.97
N GLU A 240 13.10 -7.19 -10.02
CA GLU A 240 12.74 -6.86 -11.42
C GLU A 240 11.52 -7.67 -11.90
N LYS A 241 11.25 -8.80 -11.26
CA LYS A 241 10.12 -9.68 -11.55
C LYS A 241 9.46 -10.12 -10.26
N THR A 242 8.16 -10.39 -10.34
CA THR A 242 7.36 -10.90 -9.25
C THR A 242 7.13 -12.40 -9.39
N GLY A 243 6.92 -13.06 -8.26
CA GLY A 243 6.34 -14.40 -8.21
C GLY A 243 4.81 -14.33 -8.12
N THR A 244 4.18 -15.47 -8.29
CA THR A 244 2.73 -15.63 -8.10
C THR A 244 2.46 -16.73 -7.08
N GLU A 245 1.32 -16.64 -6.40
CA GLU A 245 0.88 -17.63 -5.45
C GLU A 245 -0.64 -17.76 -5.46
N LYS A 246 -1.14 -18.99 -5.49
CA LYS A 246 -2.54 -19.29 -5.28
C LYS A 246 -2.65 -20.19 -4.05
N ALA A 247 -3.38 -19.71 -3.03
CA ALA A 247 -3.67 -20.47 -1.83
C ALA A 247 -5.16 -20.87 -1.82
N THR A 248 -5.43 -22.17 -1.80
CA THR A 248 -6.78 -22.75 -1.80
C THR A 248 -7.07 -23.33 -0.43
N LYS A 249 -8.18 -22.91 0.19
CA LYS A 249 -8.59 -23.33 1.54
C LYS A 249 -8.78 -24.84 1.59
N GLN A 250 -8.26 -25.48 2.65
CA GLN A 250 -8.39 -26.92 2.91
C GLN A 250 -9.70 -27.25 3.63
#